data_5c8b7be11d362571f1def616873dd89e
#
_entry.id   5c8b7be11d362571f1def616873dd89e
#
_cell.length_a   1.000
_cell.length_b   1.000
_cell.length_c   1.000
_cell.angle_alpha   90.00
_cell.angle_beta   90.00
_cell.angle_gamma   90.00
#
_symmetry.space_group_name_H-M   'P 1'
#
loop_
_entity.id
_entity.type
_entity.pdbx_description
1 polymer ?
#
loop_
_entity_poly.entity_id
_entity_poly.type
_entity_poly.pdbx_seq_one_letter_code
_entity_poly.pdbx_strand_id
1 'polypeptide(L)' 'MSLSVITVTGMSCEHCEKAVRAEISALPGVSQVDVDLASGEVKILAESAPQMAALRAAVEEAGYQLAEPS' A
#
# COMPACT_ATOMS: atom_id res chain seq x y z
N MET A 1 -1.34 -17.75 -0.29
CA MET A 1 -1.34 -16.35 0.17
C MET A 1 0.02 -15.73 -0.09
N SER A 2 0.02 -14.50 -0.53
CA SER A 2 1.25 -13.78 -0.86
C SER A 2 1.39 -12.55 -0.02
N LEU A 3 2.60 -12.29 0.45
CA LEU A 3 2.91 -11.07 1.18
C LEU A 3 3.73 -10.15 0.28
N SER A 4 3.24 -8.94 0.10
CA SER A 4 3.94 -7.91 -0.65
C SER A 4 4.30 -6.77 0.28
N VAL A 5 5.50 -6.24 0.14
CA VAL A 5 5.94 -5.10 0.93
C VAL A 5 6.34 -3.98 0.00
N ILE A 6 5.73 -2.82 0.20
CA ILE A 6 6.06 -1.63 -0.58
C ILE A 6 6.37 -0.49 0.38
N THR A 7 7.06 0.52 -0.12
CA THR A 7 7.34 1.72 0.66
C THR A 7 6.60 2.88 0.01
N VAL A 8 5.87 3.65 0.84
CA VAL A 8 5.10 4.79 0.38
C VAL A 8 5.69 6.05 0.99
N THR A 9 5.91 7.06 0.15
CA THR A 9 6.44 8.34 0.60
C THR A 9 5.31 9.35 0.81
N GLY A 10 5.54 10.31 1.67
CA GLY A 10 4.59 11.39 1.90
C GLY A 10 3.58 11.14 3.00
N MET A 11 3.55 9.94 3.56
CA MET A 11 2.67 9.67 4.70
C MET A 11 3.23 10.31 5.95
N SER A 12 2.45 11.19 6.57
CA SER A 12 2.93 11.92 7.75
C SER A 12 1.95 11.87 8.92
N CYS A 13 0.78 11.24 8.75
CA CYS A 13 -0.22 11.18 9.82
C CYS A 13 -1.14 9.97 9.63
N GLU A 14 -1.98 9.73 10.63
CA GLU A 14 -2.91 8.61 10.60
C GLU A 14 -3.91 8.68 9.45
N HIS A 15 -4.30 9.87 9.05
CA HIS A 15 -5.21 10.04 7.93
C HIS A 15 -4.58 9.54 6.63
N CYS A 16 -3.30 9.76 6.48
CA CYS A 16 -2.55 9.28 5.32
C CYS A 16 -2.55 7.76 5.28
N GLU A 17 -2.27 7.14 6.43
CA GLU A 17 -2.31 5.69 6.57
C GLU A 17 -3.67 5.13 6.17
N LYS A 18 -4.74 5.73 6.67
CA LYS A 18 -6.08 5.26 6.39
C LYS A 18 -6.43 5.36 4.92
N ALA A 19 -6.02 6.44 4.27
CA ALA A 19 -6.29 6.63 2.85
C ALA A 19 -5.58 5.56 2.02
N VAL A 20 -4.30 5.32 2.28
CA VAL A 20 -3.53 4.31 1.57
C VAL A 20 -4.10 2.92 1.82
N ARG A 21 -4.41 2.62 3.07
CA ARG A 21 -4.99 1.32 3.43
C ARG A 21 -6.32 1.09 2.70
N ALA A 22 -7.18 2.08 2.68
CA ALA A 22 -8.48 1.95 2.03
C ALA A 22 -8.34 1.69 0.54
N GLU A 23 -7.46 2.42 -0.13
CA GLU A 23 -7.26 2.25 -1.56
C GLU A 23 -6.67 0.88 -1.90
N ILE A 24 -5.69 0.43 -1.14
CA ILE A 24 -5.07 -0.87 -1.39
C ILE A 24 -6.04 -2.00 -1.04
N SER A 25 -6.80 -1.85 0.04
CA SER A 25 -7.78 -2.86 0.43
C SER A 25 -8.89 -3.06 -0.60
N ALA A 26 -9.12 -2.06 -1.44
CA ALA A 26 -10.11 -2.17 -2.52
C ALA A 26 -9.63 -3.03 -3.68
N LEU A 27 -8.36 -3.38 -3.73
CA LEU A 27 -7.84 -4.22 -4.81
C LEU A 27 -8.33 -5.66 -4.66
N PRO A 28 -8.64 -6.34 -5.78
CA PRO A 28 -9.14 -7.72 -5.73
C PRO A 28 -8.12 -8.66 -5.10
N GLY A 29 -8.59 -9.56 -4.25
CA GLY A 29 -7.74 -10.58 -3.64
C GLY A 29 -6.97 -10.14 -2.42
N VAL A 30 -7.00 -8.86 -2.07
CA VAL A 30 -6.31 -8.36 -0.89
C VAL A 30 -7.11 -8.72 0.36
N SER A 31 -6.47 -9.41 1.30
CA SER A 31 -7.12 -9.82 2.54
C SER A 31 -6.72 -8.96 3.73
N GLN A 32 -5.51 -8.42 3.73
CA GLN A 32 -5.07 -7.58 4.84
C GLN A 32 -4.02 -6.58 4.38
N VAL A 33 -4.06 -5.39 4.97
CA VAL A 33 -3.08 -4.34 4.70
C VAL A 33 -2.62 -3.78 6.04
N ASP A 34 -1.30 -3.76 6.24
CA ASP A 34 -0.68 -3.16 7.40
C ASP A 34 0.21 -2.00 6.97
N VAL A 35 0.04 -0.86 7.60
CA VAL A 35 0.84 0.33 7.28
C VAL A 35 1.66 0.71 8.50
N ASP A 36 2.97 0.91 8.28
CA ASP A 36 3.88 1.39 9.31
C ASP A 36 4.29 2.82 8.97
N LEU A 37 3.76 3.77 9.72
CA LEU A 37 4.04 5.19 9.49
C LEU A 37 5.50 5.55 9.76
N ALA A 38 6.13 4.87 10.69
CA ALA A 38 7.51 5.18 11.08
C ALA A 38 8.49 4.95 9.93
N SER A 39 8.28 3.88 9.17
CA SER A 39 9.15 3.51 8.05
C SER A 39 8.53 3.81 6.69
N GLY A 40 7.23 4.03 6.63
CA GLY A 40 6.50 4.18 5.38
C GLY A 40 6.24 2.86 4.68
N GLU A 41 6.50 1.75 5.34
CA GLU A 41 6.28 0.44 4.75
C GLU A 41 4.82 0.03 4.81
N VAL A 42 4.35 -0.59 3.72
CA VAL A 42 3.00 -1.16 3.64
C VAL A 42 3.12 -2.64 3.33
N LYS A 43 2.59 -3.46 4.21
CA LYS A 43 2.57 -4.91 4.03
C LYS A 43 1.19 -5.32 3.58
N ILE A 44 1.14 -6.03 2.46
CA ILE A 44 -0.11 -6.40 1.82
C ILE A 44 -0.19 -7.92 1.74
N LEU A 45 -1.20 -8.47 2.38
CA LEU A 45 -1.47 -9.91 2.33
C LEU A 45 -2.63 -10.14 1.37
N ALA A 46 -2.40 -10.97 0.36
CA ALA A 46 -3.39 -11.23 -0.68
C ALA A 46 -3.32 -12.70 -1.12
N GLU A 47 -4.39 -13.20 -1.73
CA GLU A 47 -4.41 -14.57 -2.26
C GLU A 47 -3.36 -14.75 -3.35
N SER A 48 -3.19 -13.74 -4.19
CA SER A 48 -2.11 -13.71 -5.17
C SER A 48 -1.52 -12.30 -5.16
N ALA A 49 -0.22 -12.20 -5.43
CA ALA A 49 0.47 -10.93 -5.37
C ALA A 49 -0.14 -9.93 -6.34
N PRO A 50 -0.59 -8.75 -5.86
CA PRO A 50 -1.09 -7.72 -6.77
C PRO A 50 0.03 -7.23 -7.67
N GLN A 51 -0.34 -6.79 -8.86
CA GLN A 51 0.64 -6.21 -9.77
C GLN A 51 1.14 -4.88 -9.20
N MET A 52 2.42 -4.60 -9.44
CA MET A 52 3.01 -3.36 -8.97
C MET A 52 2.27 -2.14 -9.53
N ALA A 53 1.80 -2.22 -10.77
CA ALA A 53 1.02 -1.15 -11.38
C ALA A 53 -0.28 -0.88 -10.62
N ALA A 54 -0.94 -1.93 -10.13
CA ALA A 54 -2.16 -1.79 -9.35
C ALA A 54 -1.87 -1.14 -7.99
N LEU A 55 -0.78 -1.55 -7.34
CA LEU A 55 -0.38 -0.96 -6.07
C LEU A 55 -0.01 0.51 -6.23
N ARG A 56 0.73 0.83 -7.29
CA ARG A 56 1.09 2.21 -7.60
C ARG A 56 -0.14 3.06 -7.83
N ALA A 57 -1.09 2.56 -8.61
CA ALA A 57 -2.32 3.30 -8.88
C ALA A 57 -3.10 3.56 -7.59
N ALA A 58 -3.18 2.58 -6.71
CA ALA A 58 -3.88 2.74 -5.44
C ALA A 58 -3.22 3.80 -4.57
N VAL A 59 -1.89 3.78 -4.48
CA VAL A 59 -1.13 4.75 -3.70
C VAL A 59 -1.30 6.16 -4.27
N GLU A 60 -1.24 6.29 -5.59
CA GLU A 60 -1.41 7.59 -6.25
C GLU A 60 -2.83 8.11 -6.08
N GLU A 61 -3.82 7.23 -6.11
CA GLU A 61 -5.21 7.61 -5.90
C GLU A 61 -5.42 8.15 -4.49
N ALA A 62 -4.66 7.64 -3.53
CA ALA A 62 -4.68 8.15 -2.17
C ALA A 62 -3.96 9.49 -2.01
N GLY A 63 -3.24 9.92 -3.05
CA GLY A 63 -2.52 11.19 -3.03
C GLY A 63 -1.07 11.10 -2.62
N TYR A 64 -0.49 9.90 -2.65
CA TYR A 64 0.90 9.67 -2.24
C TYR A 64 1.69 9.05 -3.36
N GLN A 65 2.94 8.76 -3.12
CA GLN A 65 3.81 8.17 -4.12
C GLN A 65 4.42 6.88 -3.60
N LEU A 66 4.53 5.92 -4.50
CA LEU A 66 5.20 4.66 -4.22
C LEU A 66 6.70 4.88 -4.37
N ALA A 67 7.45 4.64 -3.31
CA ALA A 67 8.91 4.65 -3.39
C ALA A 67 9.32 3.34 -4.03
N GLU A 68 10.00 3.42 -5.16
CA GLU A 68 10.42 2.23 -5.83
C GLU A 68 11.63 1.62 -5.15
N PRO A 69 11.63 0.30 -4.93
CA PRO A 69 12.84 -0.36 -4.49
C PRO A 69 13.87 -0.24 -5.60
N SER A 70 14.99 0.26 -5.24
CA SER A 70 16.10 0.40 -6.19
C SER A 70 16.68 -0.96 -6.55
#